data_2af1dab4be4ca5b5c1e9f546fe194d09
#
_entry.id   2af1dab4be4ca5b5c1e9f546fe194d09
#
_cell.length_a   1.000
_cell.length_b   1.000
_cell.length_c   1.000
_cell.angle_alpha   90.00
_cell.angle_beta   90.00
_cell.angle_gamma   90.00
#
_symmetry.space_group_name_H-M   'P 1'
#
loop_
_entity.id
_entity.type
_entity.pdbx_description
1 polymer ?
#
loop_
_entity_poly.entity_id
_entity_poly.type
_entity_poly.pdbx_seq_one_letter_code
_entity_poly.pdbx_strand_id
1 'polypeptide(L)'
;ATPTMQVPKYAQPGKPGRELEVILELKTIADVGLIGFPNVGKSTFLSRVSNAKPKIANYHFTTLNPNLGVVDLGDKNGFVIADIPGIIEGASEGTGLGLQFLRHIERTKVIIHIVDAASVDGRDPINDIHVINEELKKYNKDIENRPQVIAANKVDLLDDIGYETVIEMLKEEFPEDQGYKIFPISAVSGKGINELLWYCLLYTSDAADDLT
;
A
#
# COMPACT_ATOMS: atom_id res chain seq x y z
N ALA A 1 9.80 -6.57 -54.25
CA ALA A 1 9.77 -6.96 -55.66
C ALA A 1 8.36 -6.70 -56.20
N THR A 2 8.27 -6.02 -57.34
CA THR A 2 7.00 -5.81 -58.03
C THR A 2 6.98 -6.72 -59.25
N PRO A 3 5.83 -6.99 -59.89
CA PRO A 3 5.74 -7.84 -61.09
C PRO A 3 6.65 -7.38 -62.24
N THR A 4 7.00 -6.10 -62.30
CA THR A 4 7.88 -5.52 -63.30
C THR A 4 9.35 -5.42 -62.90
N MET A 5 9.70 -5.71 -61.60
CA MET A 5 11.07 -5.64 -61.09
C MET A 5 11.35 -6.76 -60.10
N GLN A 6 11.67 -7.94 -60.63
CA GLN A 6 11.87 -9.17 -59.84
C GLN A 6 13.17 -9.19 -59.03
N VAL A 7 14.19 -8.45 -59.47
CA VAL A 7 15.47 -8.32 -58.75
C VAL A 7 15.86 -6.85 -58.68
N PRO A 8 15.50 -6.11 -57.64
CA PRO A 8 15.93 -4.72 -57.51
C PRO A 8 17.45 -4.64 -57.28
N LYS A 9 18.14 -3.86 -58.10
CA LYS A 9 19.58 -3.59 -57.99
C LYS A 9 19.92 -2.44 -57.05
N TYR A 10 18.94 -1.95 -56.31
CA TYR A 10 19.10 -0.86 -55.33
C TYR A 10 18.55 -1.25 -53.98
N ALA A 11 19.19 -0.78 -52.94
CA ALA A 11 18.72 -0.85 -51.57
C ALA A 11 18.39 0.57 -51.08
N GLN A 12 17.32 0.68 -50.30
CA GLN A 12 17.02 1.95 -49.67
C GLN A 12 18.06 2.19 -48.55
N PRO A 13 18.75 3.35 -48.54
CA PRO A 13 19.66 3.65 -47.44
C PRO A 13 18.92 3.69 -46.09
N GLY A 14 19.59 3.24 -45.05
CA GLY A 14 19.08 3.33 -43.69
C GLY A 14 18.87 4.79 -43.29
N LYS A 15 17.88 5.03 -42.47
CA LYS A 15 17.69 6.33 -41.84
C LYS A 15 18.73 6.49 -40.72
N PRO A 16 19.31 7.69 -40.53
CA PRO A 16 20.19 7.94 -39.39
C PRO A 16 19.46 7.66 -38.07
N GLY A 17 20.18 7.06 -37.12
CA GLY A 17 19.68 6.87 -35.77
C GLY A 17 19.38 8.22 -35.10
N ARG A 18 18.51 8.21 -34.13
CA ARG A 18 18.27 9.37 -33.26
C ARG A 18 18.78 9.03 -31.85
N GLU A 19 19.62 9.86 -31.32
CA GLU A 19 20.00 9.86 -29.92
C GLU A 19 18.99 10.72 -29.19
N LEU A 20 18.41 10.15 -28.12
CA LEU A 20 17.43 10.82 -27.24
C LEU A 20 17.94 10.70 -25.81
N GLU A 21 18.02 11.80 -25.13
CA GLU A 21 18.18 11.82 -23.70
C GLU A 21 16.78 11.68 -23.07
N VAL A 22 16.59 10.65 -22.25
CA VAL A 22 15.29 10.35 -21.63
C VAL A 22 15.45 10.28 -20.12
N ILE A 23 14.49 10.84 -19.41
CA ILE A 23 14.39 10.74 -17.96
C ILE A 23 13.39 9.62 -17.67
N LEU A 24 13.87 8.57 -17.02
CA LEU A 24 12.99 7.48 -16.55
C LEU A 24 12.54 7.79 -15.13
N GLU A 25 11.23 7.91 -14.94
CA GLU A 25 10.63 8.08 -13.63
C GLU A 25 9.91 6.78 -13.21
N LEU A 26 10.38 6.15 -12.11
CA LEU A 26 9.69 5.01 -11.52
C LEU A 26 8.49 5.51 -10.72
N LYS A 27 7.27 5.26 -11.20
CA LYS A 27 6.03 5.72 -10.56
C LYS A 27 5.61 4.88 -9.35
N THR A 28 5.89 3.58 -9.36
CA THR A 28 5.53 2.68 -8.26
C THR A 28 6.58 2.72 -7.17
N ILE A 29 6.18 3.04 -5.94
CA ILE A 29 7.07 3.06 -4.76
C ILE A 29 7.04 1.72 -4.05
N ALA A 30 5.84 1.15 -3.88
CA ALA A 30 5.57 -0.12 -3.23
C ALA A 30 4.26 -0.69 -3.79
N ASP A 31 4.05 -1.99 -3.63
CA ASP A 31 2.78 -2.62 -3.99
C ASP A 31 1.73 -2.35 -2.93
N VAL A 32 2.13 -2.32 -1.66
CA VAL A 32 1.26 -2.16 -0.51
C VAL A 32 1.69 -0.94 0.32
N GLY A 33 0.77 -0.07 0.64
CA GLY A 33 0.97 1.07 1.54
C GLY A 33 0.42 0.79 2.93
N LEU A 34 1.21 1.03 3.99
CA LEU A 34 0.72 1.01 5.37
C LEU A 34 0.27 2.40 5.78
N ILE A 35 -0.93 2.50 6.30
CA ILE A 35 -1.50 3.71 6.87
C ILE A 35 -2.04 3.45 8.28
N GLY A 36 -2.22 4.49 9.05
CA GLY A 36 -2.75 4.43 10.42
C GLY A 36 -2.12 5.50 11.30
N PHE A 37 -2.74 5.76 12.41
CA PHE A 37 -2.27 6.73 13.41
C PHE A 37 -0.92 6.33 14.04
N PRO A 38 -0.22 7.23 14.73
CA PRO A 38 0.95 6.88 15.54
C PRO A 38 0.63 5.78 16.55
N ASN A 39 1.61 4.97 16.92
CA ASN A 39 1.55 3.92 17.94
C ASN A 39 0.59 2.73 17.67
N VAL A 40 -0.11 2.69 16.53
CA VAL A 40 -0.96 1.54 16.16
C VAL A 40 -0.16 0.28 15.80
N GLY A 41 1.18 0.41 15.65
CA GLY A 41 2.07 -0.71 15.41
C GLY A 41 2.55 -0.90 13.98
N LYS A 42 2.45 0.13 13.10
CA LYS A 42 2.92 0.06 11.69
C LYS A 42 4.38 -0.39 11.56
N SER A 43 5.29 0.27 12.25
CA SER A 43 6.72 -0.06 12.18
C SER A 43 7.05 -1.42 12.77
N THR A 44 6.30 -1.86 13.80
CA THR A 44 6.42 -3.21 14.37
C THR A 44 5.96 -4.24 13.34
N PHE A 45 4.82 -4.02 12.70
CA PHE A 45 4.31 -4.87 11.63
C PHE A 45 5.32 -4.96 10.48
N LEU A 46 5.80 -3.82 9.97
CA LEU A 46 6.77 -3.79 8.88
C LEU A 46 8.06 -4.55 9.23
N SER A 47 8.59 -4.37 10.43
CA SER A 47 9.78 -5.08 10.90
C SER A 47 9.57 -6.59 11.02
N ARG A 48 8.34 -7.02 11.30
CA ARG A 48 7.96 -8.42 11.45
C ARG A 48 7.86 -9.14 10.11
N VAL A 49 7.29 -8.48 9.10
CA VAL A 49 6.97 -9.09 7.80
C VAL A 49 8.11 -8.94 6.78
N SER A 50 9.03 -8.03 7.02
CA SER A 50 10.16 -7.80 6.11
C SER A 50 11.27 -8.81 6.32
N ASN A 51 11.71 -9.47 5.24
CA ASN A 51 12.82 -10.42 5.23
C ASN A 51 14.20 -9.78 5.49
N ALA A 52 14.29 -8.45 5.32
CA ALA A 52 15.48 -7.67 5.63
C ALA A 52 15.07 -6.50 6.53
N LYS A 53 16.05 -5.92 7.25
CA LYS A 53 15.76 -4.67 8.00
C LYS A 53 15.15 -3.65 7.04
N PRO A 54 14.01 -3.04 7.42
CA PRO A 54 13.39 -2.01 6.61
C PRO A 54 14.40 -0.91 6.26
N LYS A 55 14.40 -0.48 5.02
CA LYS A 55 15.31 0.56 4.54
C LYS A 55 14.55 1.86 4.36
N ILE A 56 15.12 2.94 4.85
CA ILE A 56 14.66 4.29 4.54
C ILE A 56 15.02 4.57 3.08
N ALA A 57 14.02 4.82 2.27
CA ALA A 57 14.24 5.15 0.87
C ALA A 57 14.25 6.67 0.67
N ASN A 58 15.38 7.19 0.19
CA ASN A 58 15.54 8.61 -0.13
C ASN A 58 15.09 8.84 -1.58
N TYR A 59 13.86 9.22 -1.78
CA TYR A 59 13.37 9.64 -3.09
C TYR A 59 13.60 11.15 -3.26
N HIS A 60 14.24 11.57 -4.36
CA HIS A 60 14.56 12.97 -4.64
C HIS A 60 13.35 13.91 -4.71
N PHE A 61 12.16 13.34 -4.83
CA PHE A 61 10.89 14.08 -4.93
C PHE A 61 10.08 14.05 -3.64
N THR A 62 10.65 13.59 -2.50
CA THR A 62 9.93 13.48 -1.22
C THR A 62 10.72 14.10 -0.09
N THR A 63 10.06 14.86 0.76
CA THR A 63 10.60 15.34 2.05
C THR A 63 10.41 14.32 3.18
N LEU A 64 9.46 13.40 3.01
CA LEU A 64 9.24 12.27 3.92
C LEU A 64 9.76 11.01 3.26
N ASN A 65 10.66 10.33 3.93
CA ASN A 65 11.26 9.10 3.45
C ASN A 65 10.47 7.90 3.98
N PRO A 66 9.76 7.13 3.10
CA PRO A 66 9.06 5.94 3.55
C PRO A 66 10.04 4.85 3.98
N ASN A 67 9.65 4.06 4.98
CA ASN A 67 10.36 2.84 5.34
C ASN A 67 9.83 1.70 4.46
N LEU A 68 10.71 1.10 3.67
CA LEU A 68 10.36 -0.01 2.79
C LEU A 68 10.73 -1.35 3.40
N GLY A 69 9.83 -2.30 3.33
CA GLY A 69 10.04 -3.70 3.64
C GLY A 69 9.74 -4.60 2.45
N VAL A 70 10.53 -5.64 2.27
CA VAL A 70 10.31 -6.67 1.25
C VAL A 70 9.72 -7.88 1.94
N VAL A 71 8.52 -8.26 1.54
CA VAL A 71 7.83 -9.47 1.97
C VAL A 71 8.13 -10.58 0.97
N ASP A 72 8.52 -11.73 1.46
CA ASP A 72 8.76 -12.95 0.68
C ASP A 72 7.91 -14.06 1.29
N LEU A 73 6.98 -14.58 0.49
CA LEU A 73 6.06 -15.65 0.89
C LEU A 73 6.49 -17.02 0.33
N GLY A 74 7.67 -17.10 -0.27
CA GLY A 74 8.18 -18.30 -0.93
C GLY A 74 7.69 -18.45 -2.38
N ASP A 75 8.24 -19.43 -3.10
CA ASP A 75 7.88 -19.77 -4.48
C ASP A 75 7.88 -18.57 -5.46
N LYS A 76 8.79 -17.64 -5.27
CA LYS A 76 8.90 -16.36 -6.01
C LYS A 76 7.72 -15.40 -5.78
N ASN A 77 6.89 -15.65 -4.80
CA ASN A 77 5.81 -14.78 -4.39
C ASN A 77 6.32 -13.75 -3.38
N GLY A 78 6.13 -12.50 -3.67
CA GLY A 78 6.54 -11.42 -2.77
C GLY A 78 6.11 -10.07 -3.29
N PHE A 79 6.15 -9.07 -2.42
CA PHE A 79 5.80 -7.70 -2.74
C PHE A 79 6.51 -6.72 -1.81
N VAL A 80 6.50 -5.46 -2.18
CA VAL A 80 7.09 -4.39 -1.39
C VAL A 80 6.02 -3.68 -0.59
N ILE A 81 6.26 -3.51 0.71
CA ILE A 81 5.42 -2.70 1.61
C ILE A 81 6.14 -1.40 1.93
N ALA A 82 5.43 -0.29 1.89
CA ALA A 82 5.89 1.01 2.37
C ALA A 82 5.14 1.42 3.64
N ASP A 83 5.86 1.65 4.74
CA ASP A 83 5.33 2.41 5.88
C ASP A 83 5.42 3.89 5.52
N ILE A 84 4.28 4.49 5.32
CA ILE A 84 4.16 5.87 4.88
C ILE A 84 3.87 6.74 6.10
N PRO A 85 4.89 7.42 6.67
CA PRO A 85 4.69 8.27 7.83
C PRO A 85 3.89 9.52 7.47
N GLY A 86 3.04 10.00 8.37
CA GLY A 86 2.52 11.37 8.29
C GLY A 86 1.04 11.57 8.03
N ILE A 87 0.16 10.56 8.28
CA ILE A 87 -1.24 10.92 8.49
C ILE A 87 -1.36 11.54 9.89
N ILE A 88 -1.61 12.84 9.91
CA ILE A 88 -1.99 13.61 11.09
C ILE A 88 -3.30 14.31 10.69
N GLU A 89 -4.24 14.44 11.62
CA GLU A 89 -5.43 15.25 11.46
C GLU A 89 -5.08 16.61 10.80
N GLY A 90 -5.79 16.97 9.72
CA GLY A 90 -5.52 18.21 8.99
C GLY A 90 -4.47 18.11 7.89
N ALA A 91 -4.05 16.92 7.49
CA ALA A 91 -3.07 16.71 6.41
C ALA A 91 -3.53 17.33 5.07
N SER A 92 -4.83 17.40 4.81
CA SER A 92 -5.43 18.02 3.62
C SER A 92 -5.45 19.55 3.68
N GLU A 93 -5.32 20.17 4.86
CA GLU A 93 -5.46 21.62 5.05
C GLU A 93 -4.18 22.43 4.79
N GLY A 94 -3.15 21.85 4.16
CA GLY A 94 -2.12 22.63 3.52
C GLY A 94 -0.80 22.80 4.26
N THR A 95 -0.51 22.05 5.30
CA THR A 95 0.88 21.87 5.71
C THR A 95 1.50 20.85 4.76
N GLY A 96 2.39 21.25 3.87
CA GLY A 96 2.92 20.48 2.72
C GLY A 96 3.36 19.03 2.94
N LEU A 97 3.33 18.53 4.16
CA LEU A 97 3.58 17.15 4.57
C LEU A 97 2.46 16.18 4.15
N GLY A 98 1.18 16.60 4.26
CA GLY A 98 0.03 15.75 3.90
C GLY A 98 -0.06 15.44 2.41
N LEU A 99 0.18 16.43 1.55
CA LEU A 99 0.16 16.24 0.08
C LEU A 99 1.25 15.27 -0.40
N GLN A 100 2.41 15.25 0.23
CA GLN A 100 3.49 14.33 -0.13
C GLN A 100 3.19 12.90 0.30
N PHE A 101 2.62 12.72 1.48
CA PHE A 101 2.11 11.45 1.96
C PHE A 101 1.10 10.84 0.98
N LEU A 102 0.15 11.63 0.54
CA LEU A 102 -0.92 11.19 -0.35
C LEU A 102 -0.40 10.79 -1.74
N ARG A 103 0.65 11.45 -2.24
CA ARG A 103 1.37 11.03 -3.47
C ARG A 103 2.04 9.66 -3.32
N HIS A 104 2.45 9.28 -2.12
CA HIS A 104 3.00 7.94 -1.88
C HIS A 104 1.91 6.86 -1.93
N ILE A 105 0.73 7.14 -1.35
CA ILE A 105 -0.43 6.23 -1.41
C ILE A 105 -0.89 6.05 -2.86
N GLU A 106 -0.95 7.10 -3.66
CA GLU A 106 -1.30 7.00 -5.09
C GLU A 106 -0.44 5.99 -5.87
N ARG A 107 0.75 5.71 -5.37
CA ARG A 107 1.74 4.82 -5.99
C ARG A 107 1.73 3.41 -5.43
N THR A 108 0.70 3.03 -4.68
CA THR A 108 0.49 1.67 -4.16
C THR A 108 -0.74 1.04 -4.79
N LYS A 109 -0.79 -0.28 -4.85
CA LYS A 109 -1.93 -1.04 -5.40
C LYS A 109 -2.99 -1.32 -4.33
N VAL A 110 -2.54 -1.63 -3.11
CA VAL A 110 -3.36 -1.98 -1.96
C VAL A 110 -2.98 -1.12 -0.76
N ILE A 111 -3.95 -0.80 0.07
CA ILE A 111 -3.74 -0.06 1.31
C ILE A 111 -4.06 -0.99 2.49
N ILE A 112 -3.12 -1.15 3.42
CA ILE A 112 -3.35 -1.75 4.73
C ILE A 112 -3.53 -0.62 5.75
N HIS A 113 -4.73 -0.50 6.28
CA HIS A 113 -5.04 0.41 7.36
C HIS A 113 -4.88 -0.30 8.70
N ILE A 114 -3.82 0.02 9.43
CA ILE A 114 -3.56 -0.57 10.74
C ILE A 114 -4.21 0.29 11.82
N VAL A 115 -5.05 -0.35 12.65
CA VAL A 115 -5.69 0.29 13.79
C VAL A 115 -5.38 -0.45 15.10
N ASP A 116 -5.44 0.25 16.22
CA ASP A 116 -5.24 -0.32 17.56
C ASP A 116 -6.57 -0.86 18.09
N ALA A 117 -6.80 -2.17 17.91
CA ALA A 117 -8.02 -2.83 18.39
C ALA A 117 -8.18 -2.83 19.93
N ALA A 118 -7.05 -2.71 20.65
CA ALA A 118 -7.07 -2.67 22.11
C ALA A 118 -7.22 -1.26 22.68
N SER A 119 -7.28 -0.24 21.83
CA SER A 119 -7.42 1.17 22.24
C SER A 119 -6.44 1.60 23.33
N VAL A 120 -5.18 1.14 23.24
CA VAL A 120 -4.16 1.36 24.28
C VAL A 120 -3.92 2.84 24.56
N ASP A 121 -3.96 3.65 23.50
CA ASP A 121 -3.81 5.12 23.59
C ASP A 121 -5.16 5.83 23.81
N GLY A 122 -6.24 5.08 24.13
CA GLY A 122 -7.58 5.63 24.37
C GLY A 122 -8.30 6.12 23.10
N ARG A 123 -7.80 5.77 21.92
CA ARG A 123 -8.42 6.11 20.64
C ARG A 123 -9.41 5.03 20.22
N ASP A 124 -10.50 5.45 19.60
CA ASP A 124 -11.50 4.55 19.02
C ASP A 124 -11.03 4.10 17.62
N PRO A 125 -10.83 2.77 17.37
CA PRO A 125 -10.37 2.27 16.08
C PRO A 125 -11.34 2.58 14.93
N ILE A 126 -12.65 2.64 15.17
CA ILE A 126 -13.65 2.98 14.17
C ILE A 126 -13.50 4.43 13.73
N ASN A 127 -13.43 5.33 14.71
CA ASN A 127 -13.23 6.75 14.43
C ASN A 127 -11.90 7.02 13.71
N ASP A 128 -10.84 6.29 14.06
CA ASP A 128 -9.55 6.40 13.40
C ASP A 128 -9.63 6.04 11.90
N ILE A 129 -10.40 5.01 11.55
CA ILE A 129 -10.62 4.62 10.15
C ILE A 129 -11.40 5.71 9.41
N HIS A 130 -12.46 6.24 10.00
CA HIS A 130 -13.26 7.30 9.37
C HIS A 130 -12.45 8.55 9.11
N VAL A 131 -11.68 9.02 10.09
CA VAL A 131 -10.83 10.23 9.95
C VAL A 131 -9.83 10.06 8.81
N ILE A 132 -9.17 8.92 8.73
CA ILE A 132 -8.19 8.66 7.65
C ILE A 132 -8.90 8.54 6.29
N ASN A 133 -10.02 7.86 6.21
CA ASN A 133 -10.78 7.72 4.96
C ASN A 133 -11.28 9.08 4.46
N GLU A 134 -11.73 9.97 5.34
CA GLU A 134 -12.13 11.33 4.97
C GLU A 134 -10.94 12.14 4.42
N GLU A 135 -9.77 12.03 5.02
CA GLU A 135 -8.57 12.70 4.53
C GLU A 135 -8.14 12.17 3.15
N LEU A 136 -8.19 10.85 2.93
CA LEU A 136 -7.91 10.24 1.63
C LEU A 136 -8.90 10.73 0.56
N LYS A 137 -10.18 10.77 0.89
CA LYS A 137 -11.25 11.22 -0.01
C LYS A 137 -11.13 12.68 -0.41
N LYS A 138 -10.78 13.56 0.54
CA LYS A 138 -10.55 14.99 0.27
C LYS A 138 -9.41 15.20 -0.72
N TYR A 139 -8.41 14.33 -0.69
CA TYR A 139 -7.25 14.45 -1.55
C TYR A 139 -7.50 13.96 -2.98
N ASN A 140 -7.97 12.73 -3.12
CA ASN A 140 -8.23 12.11 -4.43
C ASN A 140 -9.29 11.02 -4.32
N LYS A 141 -10.38 11.20 -5.07
CA LYS A 141 -11.47 10.22 -5.14
C LYS A 141 -11.05 8.86 -5.69
N ASP A 142 -9.99 8.80 -6.48
CA ASP A 142 -9.49 7.53 -7.04
C ASP A 142 -8.84 6.64 -5.96
N ILE A 143 -8.36 7.24 -4.87
CA ILE A 143 -7.81 6.49 -3.73
C ILE A 143 -8.93 5.80 -2.93
N GLU A 144 -10.12 6.41 -2.85
CA GLU A 144 -11.29 5.83 -2.18
C GLU A 144 -11.70 4.48 -2.80
N ASN A 145 -11.50 4.33 -4.10
CA ASN A 145 -11.86 3.11 -4.84
C ASN A 145 -10.79 2.00 -4.79
N ARG A 146 -9.67 2.23 -4.11
CA ARG A 146 -8.63 1.21 -4.00
C ARG A 146 -8.99 0.14 -2.99
N PRO A 147 -8.57 -1.12 -3.21
CA PRO A 147 -8.71 -2.17 -2.24
C PRO A 147 -8.09 -1.74 -0.91
N GLN A 148 -8.89 -1.68 0.14
CA GLN A 148 -8.47 -1.33 1.48
C GLN A 148 -8.70 -2.50 2.42
N VAL A 149 -7.65 -2.86 3.15
CA VAL A 149 -7.67 -3.92 4.15
C VAL A 149 -7.50 -3.30 5.51
N ILE A 150 -8.37 -3.62 6.45
CA ILE A 150 -8.28 -3.17 7.84
C ILE A 150 -7.56 -4.23 8.65
N ALA A 151 -6.40 -3.88 9.20
CA ALA A 151 -5.63 -4.71 10.11
C ALA A 151 -5.87 -4.26 11.56
N ALA A 152 -6.77 -4.97 12.25
CA ALA A 152 -7.08 -4.73 13.66
C ALA A 152 -5.94 -5.31 14.51
N ASN A 153 -4.96 -4.47 14.85
CA ASN A 153 -3.74 -4.87 15.53
C ASN A 153 -3.89 -4.85 17.07
N LYS A 154 -2.93 -5.48 17.75
CA LYS A 154 -2.83 -5.61 19.21
C LYS A 154 -3.93 -6.49 19.82
N VAL A 155 -4.48 -7.42 19.04
CA VAL A 155 -5.50 -8.35 19.57
C VAL A 155 -4.99 -9.28 20.67
N ASP A 156 -3.66 -9.39 20.82
CA ASP A 156 -3.01 -10.11 21.93
C ASP A 156 -3.19 -9.43 23.29
N LEU A 157 -3.62 -8.19 23.33
CA LEU A 157 -3.92 -7.44 24.56
C LEU A 157 -5.39 -7.52 24.98
N LEU A 158 -6.25 -8.14 24.17
CA LEU A 158 -7.67 -8.29 24.43
C LEU A 158 -7.95 -9.66 25.06
N ASP A 159 -8.92 -9.69 25.97
CA ASP A 159 -9.55 -10.93 26.37
C ASP A 159 -10.54 -11.43 25.29
N ASP A 160 -11.11 -12.62 25.45
CA ASP A 160 -12.00 -13.22 24.46
C ASP A 160 -13.23 -12.35 24.17
N ILE A 161 -13.81 -11.75 25.22
CA ILE A 161 -15.01 -10.89 25.10
C ILE A 161 -14.66 -9.59 24.36
N GLY A 162 -13.58 -8.93 24.75
CA GLY A 162 -13.12 -7.71 24.11
C GLY A 162 -12.73 -7.94 22.64
N TYR A 163 -12.11 -9.09 22.35
CA TYR A 163 -11.80 -9.49 20.99
C TYR A 163 -13.05 -9.65 20.11
N GLU A 164 -14.02 -10.45 20.57
CA GLU A 164 -15.28 -10.64 19.83
C GLU A 164 -15.99 -9.30 19.61
N THR A 165 -16.13 -8.51 20.68
CA THR A 165 -16.82 -7.22 20.62
C THR A 165 -16.21 -6.26 19.59
N VAL A 166 -14.90 -6.03 19.64
CA VAL A 166 -14.26 -5.07 18.73
C VAL A 166 -14.29 -5.55 17.27
N ILE A 167 -14.15 -6.85 17.04
CA ILE A 167 -14.20 -7.40 15.67
C ILE A 167 -15.62 -7.34 15.11
N GLU A 168 -16.65 -7.60 15.90
CA GLU A 168 -18.05 -7.44 15.49
C GLU A 168 -18.37 -5.98 15.16
N MET A 169 -18.01 -5.03 16.02
CA MET A 169 -18.21 -3.60 15.77
C MET A 169 -17.51 -3.15 14.48
N LEU A 170 -16.28 -3.59 14.24
CA LEU A 170 -15.56 -3.26 13.00
C LEU A 170 -16.26 -3.86 11.77
N LYS A 171 -16.78 -5.10 11.84
CA LYS A 171 -17.49 -5.74 10.73
C LYS A 171 -18.85 -5.11 10.43
N GLU A 172 -19.55 -4.63 11.46
CA GLU A 172 -20.81 -3.92 11.29
C GLU A 172 -20.59 -2.57 10.60
N GLU A 173 -19.57 -1.83 11.00
CA GLU A 173 -19.29 -0.51 10.43
C GLU A 173 -18.60 -0.58 9.06
N PHE A 174 -17.75 -1.58 8.83
CA PHE A 174 -16.99 -1.78 7.59
C PHE A 174 -17.27 -3.17 7.00
N PRO A 175 -18.46 -3.39 6.42
CA PRO A 175 -18.85 -4.68 5.93
C PRO A 175 -18.13 -5.08 4.64
N GLU A 176 -17.97 -6.39 4.42
CA GLU A 176 -17.23 -6.95 3.27
C GLU A 176 -17.90 -6.62 1.92
N ASP A 177 -19.20 -6.47 1.86
CA ASP A 177 -19.96 -6.12 0.65
C ASP A 177 -19.68 -4.68 0.18
N GLN A 178 -19.15 -3.83 1.05
CA GLN A 178 -18.64 -2.49 0.71
C GLN A 178 -17.15 -2.47 0.32
N GLY A 179 -16.52 -3.64 0.20
CA GLY A 179 -15.14 -3.78 -0.23
C GLY A 179 -14.10 -3.74 0.90
N TYR A 180 -14.53 -3.77 2.15
CA TYR A 180 -13.62 -3.85 3.30
C TYR A 180 -13.34 -5.31 3.67
N LYS A 181 -12.09 -5.59 4.04
CA LYS A 181 -11.69 -6.87 4.63
C LYS A 181 -10.95 -6.62 5.93
N ILE A 182 -11.42 -7.27 7.00
CA ILE A 182 -10.87 -7.09 8.35
C ILE A 182 -10.04 -8.30 8.73
N PHE A 183 -8.80 -8.04 9.16
CA PHE A 183 -7.88 -9.05 9.68
C PHE A 183 -7.50 -8.71 11.12
N PRO A 184 -7.94 -9.53 12.09
CA PRO A 184 -7.42 -9.43 13.45
C PRO A 184 -5.98 -9.92 13.51
N ILE A 185 -5.06 -9.04 13.89
CA ILE A 185 -3.64 -9.36 13.91
C ILE A 185 -2.96 -8.98 15.23
N SER A 186 -1.83 -9.60 15.48
CA SER A 186 -0.85 -9.13 16.45
C SER A 186 0.52 -9.02 15.79
N ALA A 187 0.99 -7.80 15.61
CA ALA A 187 2.33 -7.55 15.07
C ALA A 187 3.44 -8.11 15.99
N VAL A 188 3.18 -8.22 17.28
CA VAL A 188 4.14 -8.75 18.26
C VAL A 188 4.19 -10.27 18.23
N SER A 189 3.04 -10.96 18.30
CA SER A 189 3.01 -12.44 18.33
C SER A 189 3.09 -13.07 16.93
N GLY A 190 2.66 -12.36 15.90
CA GLY A 190 2.57 -12.86 14.52
C GLY A 190 1.20 -13.46 14.18
N LYS A 191 0.24 -13.46 15.12
CA LYS A 191 -1.12 -13.99 14.88
C LYS A 191 -1.79 -13.22 13.73
N GLY A 192 -2.43 -13.93 12.80
CA GLY A 192 -3.24 -13.37 11.70
C GLY A 192 -2.42 -12.70 10.59
N ILE A 193 -1.09 -12.60 10.71
CA ILE A 193 -0.26 -11.89 9.73
C ILE A 193 -0.20 -12.63 8.39
N ASN A 194 -0.02 -13.94 8.41
CA ASN A 194 0.12 -14.71 7.18
C ASN A 194 -1.12 -14.61 6.28
N GLU A 195 -2.31 -14.70 6.87
CA GLU A 195 -3.58 -14.58 6.15
C GLU A 195 -3.72 -13.20 5.50
N LEU A 196 -3.35 -12.15 6.22
CA LEU A 196 -3.33 -10.79 5.69
C LEU A 196 -2.36 -10.65 4.51
N LEU A 197 -1.13 -11.20 4.63
CA LEU A 197 -0.13 -11.09 3.57
C LEU A 197 -0.53 -11.85 2.30
N TRP A 198 -1.08 -13.05 2.43
CA TRP A 198 -1.59 -13.81 1.29
C TRP A 198 -2.77 -13.10 0.61
N TYR A 199 -3.64 -12.47 1.38
CA TYR A 199 -4.72 -11.66 0.80
C TYR A 199 -4.18 -10.45 0.02
N CYS A 200 -3.18 -9.76 0.55
CA CYS A 200 -2.53 -8.66 -0.17
C CYS A 200 -1.87 -9.13 -1.47
N LEU A 201 -1.24 -10.31 -1.46
CA LEU A 201 -0.59 -10.87 -2.64
C LEU A 201 -1.58 -11.07 -3.79
N LEU A 202 -2.82 -11.50 -3.54
CA LEU A 202 -3.84 -11.67 -4.58
C LEU A 202 -4.06 -10.38 -5.37
N TYR A 203 -4.14 -9.24 -4.68
CA TYR A 203 -4.33 -7.94 -5.34
C TYR A 203 -3.06 -7.36 -5.96
N THR A 204 -1.89 -7.85 -5.57
CA THR A 204 -0.63 -7.39 -6.17
C THR A 204 -0.27 -8.16 -7.43
N SER A 205 -0.70 -9.43 -7.55
CA SER A 205 -0.47 -10.29 -8.72
C SER A 205 -1.45 -10.01 -9.86
N ASP A 206 -2.75 -9.82 -9.57
CA ASP A 206 -3.76 -9.58 -10.60
C ASP A 206 -3.56 -8.27 -11.36
N ALA A 207 -2.93 -7.27 -10.73
CA ALA A 207 -2.59 -6.02 -11.42
C ALA A 207 -1.45 -6.15 -12.45
N ALA A 208 -0.77 -7.29 -12.54
CA ALA A 208 0.24 -7.56 -13.55
C ALA A 208 -0.35 -8.14 -14.84
N ASP A 209 -1.53 -8.76 -14.79
CA ASP A 209 -2.18 -9.40 -15.95
C ASP A 209 -3.03 -8.40 -16.77
N ASP A 210 -3.45 -7.28 -16.20
CA ASP A 210 -4.23 -6.23 -16.89
C ASP A 210 -3.37 -5.32 -17.81
N LEU A 211 -2.06 -5.55 -17.92
CA LEU A 211 -1.12 -4.79 -18.75
C LEU A 211 -0.60 -5.57 -19.98
N THR A 212 -1.16 -6.73 -20.27
CA THR A 212 -0.92 -7.50 -21.50
C THR A 212 -2.19 -7.55 -22.34
#